data_c99442f73775b492d6c4145bdb0f2107
#
_entry.id   c99442f73775b492d6c4145bdb0f2107
#
_cell.length_a   1.000
_cell.length_b   1.000
_cell.length_c   1.000
_cell.angle_alpha   90.00
_cell.angle_beta   90.00
_cell.angle_gamma   90.00
#
_symmetry.space_group_name_H-M   'P 1'
#
loop_
_entity.id
_entity.type
_entity.pdbx_description
1 polymer ?
#
loop_
_entity_poly.entity_id
_entity_poly.type
_entity_poly.pdbx_seq_one_letter_code
_entity_poly.pdbx_strand_id
1 'polypeptide(L)'
;MVDYKNKSLKELLAFEIAQIDDIDIRDFVNETLEVVEPCHAWKPASSTGKYHPKFASGEGGLIRHIKVVTRNIIELIRATPAVENEKEELIAAAILHDMWKYPKDRDHEFTAFDHPALGGDYCKSHGQETIGRLIAAHQGIWVTSKVLPGHVNEAPKKFDEWLCHYADLLASRPYYSCDFDENGELIL
;
A
#
# COMPACT_ATOMS: atom_id res chain seq x y z
N MET A 1 -8.71 20.27 -8.32
CA MET A 1 -9.03 19.27 -7.29
C MET A 1 -9.21 17.94 -7.99
N VAL A 2 -8.49 16.92 -7.58
CA VAL A 2 -8.52 15.58 -8.22
C VAL A 2 -9.90 14.96 -8.05
N ASP A 3 -10.45 14.43 -9.13
CA ASP A 3 -11.69 13.65 -9.10
C ASP A 3 -11.37 12.17 -8.87
N TYR A 4 -11.27 11.81 -7.61
CA TYR A 4 -10.94 10.43 -7.21
C TYR A 4 -12.05 9.42 -7.53
N LYS A 5 -13.30 9.85 -7.75
CA LYS A 5 -14.42 8.93 -8.00
C LYS A 5 -14.55 8.49 -9.45
N ASN A 6 -14.10 9.33 -10.37
CA ASN A 6 -14.23 9.08 -11.80
C ASN A 6 -12.91 8.58 -12.45
N LYS A 7 -11.83 8.44 -11.67
CA LYS A 7 -10.57 7.87 -12.13
C LYS A 7 -10.42 6.44 -11.63
N SER A 8 -9.87 5.57 -12.45
CA SER A 8 -9.46 4.22 -12.04
C SER A 8 -8.25 4.28 -11.10
N LEU A 9 -8.03 3.21 -10.32
CA LEU A 9 -6.84 3.09 -9.47
C LEU A 9 -5.56 3.15 -10.31
N LYS A 10 -5.56 2.57 -11.52
CA LYS A 10 -4.41 2.60 -12.45
C LYS A 10 -4.10 4.02 -12.93
N GLU A 11 -5.10 4.83 -13.22
CA GLU A 11 -4.89 6.25 -13.58
C GLU A 11 -4.35 7.06 -12.41
N LEU A 12 -4.85 6.81 -11.20
CA LEU A 12 -4.41 7.52 -10.00
C LEU A 12 -3.01 7.14 -9.54
N LEU A 13 -2.54 5.93 -9.83
CA LEU A 13 -1.25 5.38 -9.43
C LEU A 13 -0.29 5.19 -10.62
N ALA A 14 -0.58 5.82 -11.77
CA ALA A 14 0.18 5.63 -13.01
C ALA A 14 1.68 5.97 -12.85
N PHE A 15 2.00 7.01 -12.06
CA PHE A 15 3.38 7.40 -11.79
C PHE A 15 4.13 6.33 -10.96
N GLU A 16 3.48 5.78 -9.94
CA GLU A 16 4.03 4.74 -9.07
C GLU A 16 4.23 3.43 -9.85
N ILE A 17 3.24 3.04 -10.65
CA ILE A 17 3.31 1.85 -11.52
C ILE A 17 4.47 1.96 -12.53
N ALA A 18 4.70 3.15 -13.07
CA ALA A 18 5.79 3.40 -14.03
C ALA A 18 7.20 3.28 -13.40
N GLN A 19 7.31 3.18 -12.07
CA GLN A 19 8.59 2.92 -11.39
C GLN A 19 8.99 1.43 -11.39
N ILE A 20 8.09 0.53 -11.81
CA ILE A 20 8.34 -0.90 -11.96
C ILE A 20 8.85 -1.15 -13.37
N ASP A 21 10.11 -1.57 -13.50
CA ASP A 21 10.75 -1.88 -14.79
C ASP A 21 10.40 -3.30 -15.27
N ASP A 22 10.25 -4.27 -14.34
CA ASP A 22 9.84 -5.65 -14.65
C ASP A 22 8.40 -5.69 -15.18
N ILE A 23 8.24 -6.19 -16.41
CA ILE A 23 6.94 -6.18 -17.11
C ILE A 23 5.95 -7.15 -16.46
N ASP A 24 6.39 -8.30 -15.98
CA ASP A 24 5.52 -9.32 -15.40
C ASP A 24 4.97 -8.84 -14.04
N ILE A 25 5.81 -8.20 -13.23
CA ILE A 25 5.41 -7.58 -11.96
C ILE A 25 4.49 -6.39 -12.21
N ARG A 26 4.79 -5.55 -13.17
CA ARG A 26 3.96 -4.39 -13.53
C ARG A 26 2.59 -4.81 -14.04
N ASP A 27 2.51 -5.85 -14.87
CA ASP A 27 1.24 -6.38 -15.37
C ASP A 27 0.43 -7.00 -14.22
N PHE A 28 1.05 -7.76 -13.32
CA PHE A 28 0.40 -8.26 -12.11
C PHE A 28 -0.18 -7.13 -11.25
N VAL A 29 0.55 -6.03 -11.04
CA VAL A 29 0.04 -4.86 -10.31
C VAL A 29 -1.18 -4.26 -11.02
N ASN A 30 -1.11 -4.08 -12.33
CA ASN A 30 -2.21 -3.55 -13.13
C ASN A 30 -3.47 -4.43 -13.05
N GLU A 31 -3.33 -5.75 -13.19
CA GLU A 31 -4.43 -6.72 -13.08
C GLU A 31 -5.03 -6.71 -11.67
N THR A 32 -4.19 -6.66 -10.64
CA THR A 32 -4.65 -6.58 -9.25
C THR A 32 -5.48 -5.32 -9.00
N LEU A 33 -5.04 -4.17 -9.49
CA LEU A 33 -5.79 -2.91 -9.34
C LEU A 33 -7.15 -2.90 -10.06
N GLU A 34 -7.36 -3.76 -11.05
CA GLU A 34 -8.66 -3.93 -11.70
C GLU A 34 -9.67 -4.75 -10.88
N VAL A 35 -9.18 -5.65 -10.03
CA VAL A 35 -10.03 -6.59 -9.27
C VAL A 35 -10.35 -6.12 -7.85
N VAL A 36 -9.56 -5.21 -7.28
CA VAL A 36 -9.85 -4.63 -5.97
C VAL A 36 -11.01 -3.62 -6.04
N GLU A 37 -11.57 -3.26 -4.88
CA GLU A 37 -12.72 -2.38 -4.81
C GLU A 37 -12.45 -0.97 -5.35
N PRO A 38 -13.29 -0.45 -6.25
CA PRO A 38 -13.16 0.91 -6.74
C PRO A 38 -13.21 1.97 -5.63
N CYS A 39 -13.85 1.68 -4.49
CA CYS A 39 -13.95 2.63 -3.37
C CYS A 39 -12.59 3.04 -2.80
N HIS A 40 -11.53 2.27 -3.02
CA HIS A 40 -10.17 2.63 -2.59
C HIS A 40 -9.70 3.97 -3.16
N ALA A 41 -10.17 4.34 -4.35
CA ALA A 41 -9.83 5.61 -4.97
C ALA A 41 -10.24 6.84 -4.13
N TRP A 42 -11.36 6.77 -3.39
CA TRP A 42 -11.88 7.91 -2.61
C TRP A 42 -11.93 7.69 -1.10
N LYS A 43 -11.55 6.52 -0.59
CA LYS A 43 -11.53 6.25 0.85
C LYS A 43 -10.31 6.89 1.54
N PRO A 44 -10.42 7.20 2.85
CA PRO A 44 -9.26 7.60 3.66
C PRO A 44 -8.34 6.41 3.93
N ALA A 45 -7.07 6.69 4.23
CA ALA A 45 -6.11 5.65 4.62
C ALA A 45 -6.48 4.99 5.97
N SER A 46 -7.22 5.70 6.83
CA SER A 46 -7.73 5.17 8.10
C SER A 46 -9.15 5.63 8.33
N SER A 47 -10.04 4.70 8.66
CA SER A 47 -11.44 4.99 9.01
C SER A 47 -11.59 5.83 10.28
N THR A 48 -10.62 5.79 11.20
CA THR A 48 -10.68 6.52 12.47
C THR A 48 -10.01 7.90 12.43
N GLY A 49 -9.18 8.18 11.43
CA GLY A 49 -8.40 9.42 11.30
C GLY A 49 -7.35 9.66 12.40
N LYS A 50 -7.15 8.72 13.36
CA LYS A 50 -6.30 8.94 14.54
C LYS A 50 -4.81 8.80 14.28
N TYR A 51 -4.43 7.98 13.32
CA TYR A 51 -3.05 7.49 13.20
C TYR A 51 -2.36 7.99 11.94
N HIS A 52 -3.06 8.68 11.06
CA HIS A 52 -2.54 9.14 9.79
C HIS A 52 -2.44 10.66 9.73
N PRO A 53 -1.50 11.21 8.94
CA PRO A 53 -1.38 12.64 8.72
C PRO A 53 -2.58 13.19 7.93
N LYS A 54 -2.71 14.52 7.93
CA LYS A 54 -3.84 15.21 7.29
C LYS A 54 -4.02 14.86 5.81
N PHE A 55 -2.93 14.68 5.07
CA PHE A 55 -3.01 14.35 3.65
C PHE A 55 -3.64 12.98 3.38
N ALA A 56 -3.50 12.04 4.30
CA ALA A 56 -4.06 10.69 4.20
C ALA A 56 -5.52 10.58 4.70
N SER A 57 -6.15 11.72 5.04
CA SER A 57 -7.53 11.82 5.51
C SER A 57 -8.49 12.18 4.38
N GLY A 58 -9.79 11.85 4.59
CA GLY A 58 -10.85 12.21 3.65
C GLY A 58 -10.74 11.54 2.28
N GLU A 59 -11.44 12.13 1.31
CA GLU A 59 -11.49 11.61 -0.07
C GLU A 59 -10.11 11.54 -0.70
N GLY A 60 -9.75 10.40 -1.30
CA GLY A 60 -8.45 10.14 -1.90
C GLY A 60 -7.30 9.96 -0.90
N GLY A 61 -7.60 9.92 0.40
CA GLY A 61 -6.57 9.79 1.44
C GLY A 61 -5.75 8.52 1.34
N LEU A 62 -6.38 7.40 0.97
CA LEU A 62 -5.69 6.13 0.77
C LEU A 62 -4.70 6.20 -0.42
N ILE A 63 -5.10 6.80 -1.53
CA ILE A 63 -4.23 6.97 -2.69
C ILE A 63 -3.03 7.84 -2.36
N ARG A 64 -3.23 8.98 -1.68
CA ARG A 64 -2.12 9.85 -1.26
C ARG A 64 -1.18 9.15 -0.28
N HIS A 65 -1.71 8.31 0.62
CA HIS A 65 -0.90 7.49 1.50
C HIS A 65 -0.03 6.50 0.71
N ILE A 66 -0.61 5.76 -0.23
CA ILE A 66 0.11 4.81 -1.10
C ILE A 66 1.23 5.51 -1.88
N LYS A 67 0.98 6.69 -2.46
CA LYS A 67 2.00 7.47 -3.15
C LYS A 67 3.19 7.80 -2.24
N VAL A 68 2.91 8.23 -1.01
CA VAL A 68 3.96 8.53 -0.02
C VAL A 68 4.73 7.28 0.40
N VAL A 69 4.05 6.15 0.64
CA VAL A 69 4.70 4.88 0.97
C VAL A 69 5.61 4.42 -0.17
N THR A 70 5.10 4.47 -1.41
CA THR A 70 5.89 4.10 -2.60
C THR A 70 7.12 4.99 -2.75
N ARG A 71 6.99 6.30 -2.54
CA ARG A 71 8.13 7.22 -2.54
C ARG A 71 9.15 6.88 -1.45
N ASN A 72 8.69 6.62 -0.24
CA ASN A 72 9.57 6.21 0.86
C ASN A 72 10.35 4.94 0.52
N ILE A 73 9.69 3.94 -0.08
CA ILE A 73 10.35 2.70 -0.53
C ILE A 73 11.42 2.99 -1.58
N ILE A 74 11.14 3.80 -2.57
CA ILE A 74 12.11 4.16 -3.62
C ILE A 74 13.35 4.82 -3.01
N GLU A 75 13.17 5.75 -2.06
CA GLU A 75 14.31 6.40 -1.39
C GLU A 75 15.08 5.41 -0.50
N LEU A 76 14.39 4.49 0.19
CA LEU A 76 15.04 3.45 0.99
C LEU A 76 15.84 2.46 0.13
N ILE A 77 15.33 2.05 -1.03
CA ILE A 77 16.06 1.22 -2.00
C ILE A 77 17.33 1.93 -2.45
N ARG A 78 17.24 3.20 -2.86
CA ARG A 78 18.39 4.01 -3.28
C ARG A 78 19.47 4.11 -2.19
N ALA A 79 19.06 4.20 -0.94
CA ALA A 79 19.95 4.26 0.21
C ALA A 79 20.50 2.89 0.65
N THR A 80 19.98 1.78 0.11
CA THR A 80 20.23 0.43 0.60
C THR A 80 20.51 -0.54 -0.56
N PRO A 81 21.73 -0.56 -1.12
CA PRO A 81 22.06 -1.43 -2.26
C PRO A 81 21.83 -2.93 -2.02
N ALA A 82 21.73 -3.35 -0.76
CA ALA A 82 21.50 -4.76 -0.41
C ALA A 82 20.14 -5.32 -0.84
N VAL A 83 19.18 -4.44 -1.20
CA VAL A 83 17.82 -4.83 -1.65
C VAL A 83 17.55 -4.49 -3.11
N GLU A 84 18.59 -4.21 -3.89
CA GLU A 84 18.43 -3.85 -5.31
C GLU A 84 17.79 -4.98 -6.12
N ASN A 85 18.04 -6.24 -5.74
CA ASN A 85 17.47 -7.40 -6.43
C ASN A 85 15.97 -7.59 -6.15
N GLU A 86 15.46 -7.03 -5.05
CA GLU A 86 14.04 -7.07 -4.67
C GLU A 86 13.33 -5.72 -4.93
N LYS A 87 13.95 -4.85 -5.72
CA LYS A 87 13.45 -3.49 -6.02
C LYS A 87 12.02 -3.52 -6.55
N GLU A 88 11.76 -4.34 -7.54
CA GLU A 88 10.48 -4.40 -8.24
C GLU A 88 9.36 -4.89 -7.32
N GLU A 89 9.63 -5.94 -6.55
CA GLU A 89 8.68 -6.49 -5.57
C GLU A 89 8.42 -5.53 -4.41
N LEU A 90 9.44 -4.78 -3.98
CA LEU A 90 9.29 -3.76 -2.92
C LEU A 90 8.38 -2.62 -3.39
N ILE A 91 8.55 -2.12 -4.63
CA ILE A 91 7.70 -1.08 -5.20
C ILE A 91 6.27 -1.62 -5.39
N ALA A 92 6.12 -2.82 -5.95
CA ALA A 92 4.81 -3.46 -6.11
C ALA A 92 4.10 -3.66 -4.77
N ALA A 93 4.81 -4.14 -3.75
CA ALA A 93 4.27 -4.28 -2.40
C ALA A 93 3.84 -2.93 -1.81
N ALA A 94 4.61 -1.85 -2.01
CA ALA A 94 4.23 -0.51 -1.56
C ALA A 94 2.95 0.00 -2.22
N ILE A 95 2.75 -0.27 -3.52
CA ILE A 95 1.52 0.08 -4.24
C ILE A 95 0.32 -0.72 -3.72
N LEU A 96 0.50 -2.00 -3.44
CA LEU A 96 -0.59 -2.93 -3.16
C LEU A 96 -0.89 -3.14 -1.66
N HIS A 97 -0.01 -2.73 -0.72
CA HIS A 97 -0.10 -3.13 0.70
C HIS A 97 -1.47 -2.89 1.35
N ASP A 98 -2.14 -1.83 0.99
CA ASP A 98 -3.40 -1.37 1.57
C ASP A 98 -4.64 -1.65 0.70
N MET A 99 -4.50 -2.34 -0.43
CA MET A 99 -5.59 -2.59 -1.38
C MET A 99 -6.66 -3.56 -0.87
N TRP A 100 -6.48 -4.14 0.31
CA TRP A 100 -7.48 -4.98 0.99
C TRP A 100 -8.05 -4.33 2.25
N LYS A 101 -7.81 -3.04 2.47
CA LYS A 101 -8.38 -2.32 3.63
C LYS A 101 -9.90 -2.25 3.61
N TYR A 102 -10.53 -2.27 2.44
CA TYR A 102 -11.97 -2.21 2.26
C TYR A 102 -12.43 -3.37 1.36
N PRO A 103 -12.44 -4.62 1.85
CA PRO A 103 -12.74 -5.79 1.03
C PRO A 103 -14.23 -5.84 0.65
N LYS A 104 -14.53 -6.38 -0.54
CA LYS A 104 -15.85 -6.41 -1.19
C LYS A 104 -16.97 -7.03 -0.34
N ASP A 105 -16.63 -8.03 0.44
CA ASP A 105 -17.53 -8.85 1.24
C ASP A 105 -17.83 -8.31 2.63
N ARG A 106 -17.33 -7.10 2.95
CA ARG A 106 -17.47 -6.48 4.28
C ARG A 106 -18.02 -5.07 4.19
N ASP A 107 -18.49 -4.58 5.35
CA ASP A 107 -18.85 -3.17 5.50
C ASP A 107 -17.63 -2.26 5.26
N HIS A 108 -17.80 -1.33 4.34
CA HIS A 108 -16.74 -0.38 3.94
C HIS A 108 -16.66 0.85 4.87
N GLU A 109 -17.38 0.87 5.98
CA GLU A 109 -17.28 1.95 6.97
C GLU A 109 -15.93 1.90 7.71
N PHE A 110 -15.45 0.68 8.01
CA PHE A 110 -14.21 0.46 8.74
C PHE A 110 -13.17 -0.29 7.91
N THR A 111 -11.89 0.03 8.19
CA THR A 111 -10.77 -0.70 7.59
C THR A 111 -10.67 -2.12 8.17
N ALA A 112 -10.42 -3.10 7.31
CA ALA A 112 -10.22 -4.49 7.71
C ALA A 112 -8.88 -4.65 8.45
N PHE A 113 -8.90 -5.27 9.62
CA PHE A 113 -7.70 -5.45 10.44
C PHE A 113 -6.73 -6.49 9.86
N ASP A 114 -7.28 -7.45 9.11
CA ASP A 114 -6.57 -8.55 8.48
C ASP A 114 -6.19 -8.27 7.02
N HIS A 115 -6.31 -7.01 6.57
CA HIS A 115 -5.96 -6.64 5.20
C HIS A 115 -4.52 -7.03 4.78
N PRO A 116 -3.50 -7.07 5.66
CA PRO A 116 -2.18 -7.55 5.28
C PRO A 116 -2.18 -9.03 4.90
N ALA A 117 -2.89 -9.86 5.70
CA ALA A 117 -3.01 -11.29 5.40
C ALA A 117 -3.81 -11.51 4.11
N LEU A 118 -4.94 -10.81 3.93
CA LEU A 118 -5.76 -10.90 2.72
C LEU A 118 -4.95 -10.57 1.46
N GLY A 119 -4.23 -9.45 1.47
CA GLY A 119 -3.37 -9.05 0.36
C GLY A 119 -2.20 -10.00 0.14
N GLY A 120 -1.58 -10.45 1.22
CA GLY A 120 -0.50 -11.43 1.17
C GLY A 120 -0.93 -12.75 0.56
N ASP A 121 -2.07 -13.30 0.98
CA ASP A 121 -2.62 -14.55 0.47
C ASP A 121 -3.04 -14.43 -0.99
N TYR A 122 -3.63 -13.29 -1.38
CA TYR A 122 -3.96 -13.01 -2.77
C TYR A 122 -2.71 -13.06 -3.66
N CYS A 123 -1.67 -12.31 -3.33
CA CYS A 123 -0.44 -12.29 -4.12
C CYS A 123 0.21 -13.67 -4.21
N LYS A 124 0.32 -14.40 -3.09
CA LYS A 124 0.88 -15.77 -3.07
C LYS A 124 0.07 -16.72 -3.95
N SER A 125 -1.26 -16.66 -3.92
CA SER A 125 -2.12 -17.51 -4.77
C SER A 125 -1.97 -17.23 -6.27
N HIS A 126 -1.40 -16.08 -6.64
CA HIS A 126 -1.08 -15.68 -8.02
C HIS A 126 0.43 -15.84 -8.36
N GLY A 127 1.19 -16.58 -7.55
CA GLY A 127 2.60 -16.86 -7.78
C GLY A 127 3.56 -15.73 -7.35
N GLN A 128 3.05 -14.68 -6.72
CA GLN A 128 3.86 -13.54 -6.27
C GLN A 128 4.24 -13.69 -4.79
N GLU A 129 5.07 -14.69 -4.49
CA GLU A 129 5.45 -15.06 -3.11
C GLU A 129 6.15 -13.93 -2.36
N THR A 130 7.10 -13.23 -3.01
CA THR A 130 7.85 -12.13 -2.38
C THR A 130 6.93 -10.95 -2.09
N ILE A 131 6.14 -10.50 -3.06
CA ILE A 131 5.18 -9.41 -2.88
C ILE A 131 4.18 -9.77 -1.77
N GLY A 132 3.64 -10.99 -1.79
CA GLY A 132 2.69 -11.47 -0.78
C GLY A 132 3.29 -11.48 0.64
N ARG A 133 4.55 -11.88 0.79
CA ARG A 133 5.27 -11.87 2.06
C ARG A 133 5.48 -10.44 2.58
N LEU A 134 5.90 -9.52 1.72
CA LEU A 134 6.09 -8.12 2.05
C LEU A 134 4.79 -7.47 2.52
N ILE A 135 3.68 -7.71 1.80
CA ILE A 135 2.36 -7.20 2.16
C ILE A 135 1.88 -7.79 3.49
N ALA A 136 2.02 -9.10 3.71
CA ALA A 136 1.59 -9.73 4.96
C ALA A 136 2.30 -9.17 6.20
N ALA A 137 3.53 -8.67 6.04
CA ALA A 137 4.37 -8.18 7.13
C ALA A 137 4.32 -6.65 7.33
N HIS A 138 3.65 -5.86 6.46
CA HIS A 138 3.78 -4.40 6.46
C HIS A 138 3.30 -3.71 7.74
N GLN A 139 2.30 -4.28 8.45
CA GLN A 139 1.84 -3.73 9.74
C GLN A 139 2.87 -3.86 10.87
N GLY A 140 3.90 -4.67 10.70
CA GLY A 140 5.00 -4.79 11.64
C GLY A 140 4.58 -5.27 13.03
N ILE A 141 5.06 -4.57 14.05
CA ILE A 141 4.78 -4.89 15.46
C ILE A 141 3.31 -4.66 15.88
N TRP A 142 2.51 -4.00 15.06
CA TRP A 142 1.08 -3.79 15.30
C TRP A 142 0.22 -5.01 14.94
N VAL A 143 0.87 -6.10 14.56
CA VAL A 143 0.23 -7.42 14.43
C VAL A 143 -0.32 -7.83 15.79
N THR A 144 -1.58 -7.51 16.01
CA THR A 144 -2.24 -7.85 17.28
C THR A 144 -3.07 -9.11 17.15
N SER A 145 -3.35 -9.73 18.28
CA SER A 145 -4.17 -10.95 18.44
C SER A 145 -5.65 -10.81 18.01
N LYS A 146 -6.03 -9.73 17.31
CA LYS A 146 -7.39 -9.45 16.82
C LYS A 146 -7.60 -9.83 15.37
N VAL A 147 -6.81 -10.74 14.85
CA VAL A 147 -6.99 -11.28 13.49
C VAL A 147 -8.17 -12.26 13.52
N LEU A 148 -9.01 -12.21 12.49
CA LEU A 148 -10.11 -13.17 12.34
C LEU A 148 -9.55 -14.59 12.17
N PRO A 149 -10.27 -15.63 12.63
CA PRO A 149 -9.84 -17.00 12.46
C PRO A 149 -9.54 -17.33 10.98
N GLY A 150 -8.37 -17.85 10.70
CA GLY A 150 -7.93 -18.23 9.36
C GLY A 150 -7.01 -17.22 8.66
N HIS A 151 -6.87 -15.99 9.18
CA HIS A 151 -5.95 -14.98 8.66
C HIS A 151 -4.88 -14.65 9.69
N VAL A 152 -3.62 -14.64 9.28
CA VAL A 152 -2.49 -14.34 10.16
C VAL A 152 -1.67 -13.22 9.54
N ASN A 153 -1.78 -12.01 10.12
CA ASN A 153 -0.81 -10.95 9.83
C ASN A 153 0.55 -11.37 10.37
N GLU A 154 1.60 -11.15 9.61
CA GLU A 154 2.95 -11.55 9.98
C GLU A 154 3.76 -10.35 10.51
N ALA A 155 4.60 -10.59 11.51
CA ALA A 155 5.60 -9.60 11.91
C ALA A 155 6.80 -9.67 10.96
N PRO A 156 7.46 -8.54 10.64
CA PRO A 156 8.65 -8.55 9.80
C PRO A 156 9.76 -9.42 10.41
N LYS A 157 10.37 -10.26 9.59
CA LYS A 157 11.46 -11.16 9.94
C LYS A 157 12.73 -10.89 9.12
N LYS A 158 12.54 -10.42 7.89
CA LYS A 158 13.61 -10.12 6.94
C LYS A 158 13.80 -8.61 6.80
N PHE A 159 14.95 -8.24 6.27
CA PHE A 159 15.33 -6.83 6.14
C PHE A 159 14.42 -6.07 5.17
N ASP A 160 14.05 -6.65 4.04
CA ASP A 160 13.12 -6.10 3.06
C ASP A 160 11.70 -5.90 3.64
N GLU A 161 11.23 -6.81 4.50
CA GLU A 161 9.97 -6.67 5.22
C GLU A 161 10.00 -5.49 6.20
N TRP A 162 11.14 -5.27 6.88
CA TRP A 162 11.33 -4.10 7.73
C TRP A 162 11.34 -2.80 6.94
N LEU A 163 11.87 -2.78 5.71
CA LEU A 163 11.81 -1.60 4.85
C LEU A 163 10.37 -1.26 4.47
N CYS A 164 9.56 -2.25 4.05
CA CYS A 164 8.13 -2.05 3.80
C CYS A 164 7.41 -1.52 5.03
N HIS A 165 7.62 -2.13 6.20
CA HIS A 165 7.04 -1.67 7.45
C HIS A 165 7.43 -0.22 7.78
N TYR A 166 8.70 0.14 7.67
CA TYR A 166 9.16 1.50 8.00
C TYR A 166 8.66 2.54 7.00
N ALA A 167 8.52 2.20 5.72
CA ALA A 167 7.97 3.10 4.71
C ALA A 167 6.51 3.48 5.03
N ASP A 168 5.68 2.48 5.36
CA ASP A 168 4.29 2.67 5.80
C ASP A 168 4.22 3.39 7.16
N LEU A 169 5.02 2.94 8.14
CA LEU A 169 5.07 3.54 9.48
C LEU A 169 5.37 5.05 9.41
N LEU A 170 6.33 5.47 8.61
CA LEU A 170 6.68 6.88 8.42
C LEU A 170 5.53 7.65 7.78
N ALA A 171 4.96 7.13 6.69
CA ALA A 171 3.82 7.75 6.00
C ALA A 171 2.56 7.84 6.88
N SER A 172 2.47 7.01 7.92
CA SER A 172 1.36 6.99 8.88
C SER A 172 1.53 7.93 10.06
N ARG A 173 2.69 8.61 10.21
CA ARG A 173 2.92 9.48 11.38
C ARG A 173 2.17 10.81 11.27
N PRO A 174 1.43 11.25 12.30
CA PRO A 174 0.66 12.50 12.27
C PRO A 174 1.47 13.76 11.96
N TYR A 175 2.77 13.73 12.26
CA TYR A 175 3.69 14.85 12.00
C TYR A 175 4.35 14.79 10.61
N TYR A 176 4.12 13.73 9.84
CA TYR A 176 4.62 13.65 8.47
C TYR A 176 3.82 14.59 7.58
N SER A 177 4.50 15.48 6.88
CA SER A 177 3.87 16.46 6.01
C SER A 177 4.43 16.38 4.61
N CYS A 178 3.56 16.38 3.63
CA CYS A 178 3.90 16.50 2.23
C CYS A 178 2.76 17.18 1.47
N ASP A 179 3.08 17.77 0.34
CA ASP A 179 2.15 18.48 -0.51
C ASP A 179 1.88 17.68 -1.79
N PHE A 180 0.72 17.93 -2.38
CA PHE A 180 0.29 17.33 -3.62
C PHE A 180 -0.13 18.41 -4.60
N ASP A 181 0.17 18.22 -5.87
CA ASP A 181 -0.24 19.12 -6.93
C ASP A 181 -1.74 19.02 -7.25
N GLU A 182 -2.19 19.78 -8.24
CA GLU A 182 -3.58 19.78 -8.70
C GLU A 182 -4.02 18.46 -9.33
N ASN A 183 -3.10 17.61 -9.76
CA ASN A 183 -3.33 16.27 -10.31
C ASN A 183 -3.31 15.19 -9.24
N GLY A 184 -2.95 15.52 -8.00
CA GLY A 184 -2.80 14.60 -6.88
C GLY A 184 -1.46 13.86 -6.87
N GLU A 185 -0.45 14.40 -7.58
CA GLU A 185 0.91 13.89 -7.55
C GLU A 185 1.70 14.52 -6.40
N LEU A 186 2.57 13.73 -5.77
CA LEU A 186 3.41 14.16 -4.66
C LEU A 186 4.43 15.19 -5.14
N ILE A 187 4.43 16.37 -4.52
CA ILE A 187 5.42 17.42 -4.77
C ILE A 187 6.67 17.10 -3.92
N LEU A 188 7.83 17.18 -4.55
CA LEU A 188 9.14 16.91 -3.95
C LEU A 188 9.83 18.21 -3.55
#